data_256b53653b3d18272e6b731af5254971
#
_entry.id   256b53653b3d18272e6b731af5254971
#
_cell.length_a   1.000
_cell.length_b   1.000
_cell.length_c   1.000
_cell.angle_alpha   90.00
_cell.angle_beta   90.00
_cell.angle_gamma   90.00
#
_symmetry.space_group_name_H-M   'P 1'
#
loop_
_entity.id
_entity.type
_entity.pdbx_description
1 polymer ?
#
loop_
_entity_poly.entity_id
_entity_poly.type
_entity_poly.pdbx_seq_one_letter_code
_entity_poly.pdbx_strand_id
1 'polypeptide(L)'
;HQSGRRQRQMCIRDRFHDIGKKGHKSHSVYGKELTNKILKRLPVSKEIKELTLWLVENHLAMSDTAFKNDTQSPEAIAKFTSVANTEEKINSLFLFTLCDIASVGPNVLNEWRISLLRSLFYNARDFLQRGLDTKTYSTSVQESLKKSVLQQSDVNLKKFIEKSIKEFPNQFWEAFSSRMIVDIFKIYQKNKKAKIINLSL
;
A
#
# COMPACT_ATOMS: atom_id res chain seq x y z
N HIS A 1 -24.76 14.11 13.29
CA HIS A 1 -24.54 13.18 14.43
C HIS A 1 -23.55 12.04 14.16
N GLN A 2 -23.34 11.59 12.92
CA GLN A 2 -22.39 10.52 12.59
C GLN A 2 -20.92 10.96 12.59
N SER A 3 -20.61 12.22 12.22
CA SER A 3 -19.23 12.72 12.18
C SER A 3 -18.62 12.84 13.58
N GLY A 4 -19.37 13.29 14.56
CA GLY A 4 -18.90 13.41 15.94
C GLY A 4 -18.66 12.07 16.67
N ARG A 5 -19.34 10.98 16.25
CA ARG A 5 -19.07 9.63 16.76
C ARG A 5 -17.75 9.08 16.19
N ARG A 6 -17.50 9.26 14.88
CA ARG A 6 -16.25 8.82 14.24
C ARG A 6 -15.03 9.56 14.79
N GLN A 7 -15.15 10.87 15.02
CA GLN A 7 -14.08 11.69 15.59
C GLN A 7 -13.73 11.30 17.04
N ARG A 8 -14.73 11.00 17.88
CA ARG A 8 -14.50 10.46 19.24
C ARG A 8 -13.86 9.07 19.25
N GLN A 9 -14.18 8.23 18.27
CA GLN A 9 -13.58 6.90 18.11
C GLN A 9 -12.09 6.98 17.75
N MET A 10 -11.68 7.93 16.88
CA MET A 10 -10.28 8.21 16.58
C MET A 10 -9.50 8.66 17.83
N CYS A 11 -10.04 9.61 18.62
CA CYS A 11 -9.39 10.10 19.83
C CYS A 11 -9.14 9.01 20.89
N ILE A 12 -10.01 8.00 21.02
CA ILE A 12 -9.80 6.87 21.92
C ILE A 12 -8.63 6.00 21.44
N ARG A 13 -8.51 5.77 20.14
CA ARG A 13 -7.49 4.92 19.53
C ARG A 13 -6.10 5.55 19.63
N ASP A 14 -5.98 6.85 19.36
CA ASP A 14 -4.73 7.62 19.47
C ASP A 14 -4.11 7.59 20.87
N ARG A 15 -4.93 7.48 21.91
CA ARG A 15 -4.44 7.47 23.29
C ARG A 15 -3.86 6.13 23.75
N PHE A 16 -4.14 5.05 23.02
CA PHE A 16 -3.81 3.69 23.50
C PHE A 16 -2.71 2.99 22.69
N HIS A 17 -2.33 3.49 21.51
CA HIS A 17 -1.37 2.78 20.67
C HIS A 17 0.01 2.59 21.33
N ASP A 18 0.43 3.60 22.11
CA ASP A 18 1.73 3.65 22.77
C ASP A 18 1.70 3.30 24.27
N ILE A 19 0.54 2.92 24.81
CA ILE A 19 0.38 2.63 26.23
C ILE A 19 1.28 1.47 26.70
N GLY A 20 1.74 0.63 25.78
CA GLY A 20 2.62 -0.50 26.04
C GLY A 20 4.12 -0.19 26.02
N LYS A 21 4.57 1.04 25.72
CA LYS A 21 5.99 1.39 25.53
C LYS A 21 6.89 1.15 26.76
N LYS A 22 6.35 1.02 27.95
CA LYS A 22 7.10 0.77 29.20
C LYS A 22 7.24 -0.71 29.56
N GLY A 23 6.82 -1.65 28.70
CA GLY A 23 6.83 -3.09 28.98
C GLY A 23 8.04 -3.81 28.38
N HIS A 24 8.41 -4.98 28.95
CA HIS A 24 9.49 -5.85 28.48
C HIS A 24 9.11 -6.72 27.27
N LYS A 25 7.85 -6.69 26.83
CA LYS A 25 7.32 -7.39 25.65
C LYS A 25 7.16 -6.43 24.47
N SER A 26 6.89 -6.96 23.28
CA SER A 26 6.43 -6.12 22.15
C SER A 26 5.37 -5.13 22.63
N HIS A 27 5.64 -3.83 22.50
CA HIS A 27 4.79 -2.77 23.02
C HIS A 27 3.35 -2.84 22.47
N SER A 28 3.17 -3.35 21.24
CA SER A 28 1.86 -3.53 20.59
C SER A 28 1.03 -4.61 21.29
N VAL A 29 1.64 -5.74 21.63
CA VAL A 29 0.95 -6.84 22.34
C VAL A 29 0.58 -6.43 23.75
N TYR A 30 1.51 -5.84 24.49
CA TYR A 30 1.25 -5.36 25.84
C TYR A 30 0.25 -4.20 25.86
N GLY A 31 0.34 -3.29 24.89
CA GLY A 31 -0.62 -2.21 24.68
C GLY A 31 -2.03 -2.73 24.44
N LYS A 32 -2.20 -3.79 23.64
CA LYS A 32 -3.48 -4.45 23.42
C LYS A 32 -4.09 -5.01 24.73
N GLU A 33 -3.26 -5.68 25.55
CA GLU A 33 -3.71 -6.22 26.85
C GLU A 33 -4.21 -5.10 27.79
N LEU A 34 -3.45 -4.01 27.93
CA LEU A 34 -3.81 -2.86 28.74
C LEU A 34 -5.07 -2.17 28.21
N THR A 35 -5.13 -1.94 26.91
CA THR A 35 -6.28 -1.34 26.24
C THR A 35 -7.54 -2.18 26.48
N ASN A 36 -7.45 -3.50 26.40
CA ASN A 36 -8.59 -4.39 26.67
C ASN A 36 -9.10 -4.25 28.11
N LYS A 37 -8.21 -4.13 29.11
CA LYS A 37 -8.60 -3.90 30.51
C LYS A 37 -9.35 -2.58 30.68
N ILE A 38 -8.92 -1.52 29.98
CA ILE A 38 -9.56 -0.20 30.04
C ILE A 38 -10.91 -0.23 29.32
N LEU A 39 -10.97 -0.78 28.11
CA LEU A 39 -12.20 -0.83 27.32
C LEU A 39 -13.31 -1.68 27.94
N LYS A 40 -12.97 -2.63 28.84
CA LYS A 40 -13.98 -3.36 29.63
C LYS A 40 -14.78 -2.45 30.57
N ARG A 41 -14.22 -1.30 30.97
CA ARG A 41 -14.84 -0.34 31.91
C ARG A 41 -15.59 0.79 31.20
N LEU A 42 -15.49 0.86 29.85
CA LEU A 42 -16.10 1.92 29.06
C LEU A 42 -17.36 1.40 28.33
N PRO A 43 -18.43 2.22 28.22
CA PRO A 43 -19.63 1.88 27.48
C PRO A 43 -19.39 2.02 25.97
N VAL A 44 -18.57 1.14 25.42
CA VAL A 44 -18.28 1.08 23.98
C VAL A 44 -18.85 -0.20 23.37
N SER A 45 -19.32 -0.15 22.12
CA SER A 45 -19.83 -1.32 21.43
C SER A 45 -18.74 -2.37 21.20
N LYS A 46 -19.14 -3.61 20.96
CA LYS A 46 -18.22 -4.74 20.71
C LYS A 46 -17.35 -4.46 19.49
N GLU A 47 -17.93 -3.97 18.41
CA GLU A 47 -17.26 -3.67 17.14
C GLU A 47 -16.15 -2.61 17.33
N ILE A 48 -16.46 -1.54 18.06
CA ILE A 48 -15.49 -0.49 18.39
C ILE A 48 -14.35 -1.05 19.22
N LYS A 49 -14.66 -1.90 20.20
CA LYS A 49 -13.65 -2.54 21.04
C LYS A 49 -12.73 -3.44 20.22
N GLU A 50 -13.27 -4.31 19.39
CA GLU A 50 -12.52 -5.23 18.55
C GLU A 50 -11.60 -4.46 17.57
N LEU A 51 -12.13 -3.46 16.87
CA LEU A 51 -11.34 -2.64 15.95
C LEU A 51 -10.26 -1.82 16.67
N THR A 52 -10.54 -1.31 17.86
CA THR A 52 -9.55 -0.58 18.67
C THR A 52 -8.40 -1.49 19.11
N LEU A 53 -8.71 -2.69 19.61
CA LEU A 53 -7.70 -3.67 20.02
C LEU A 53 -6.84 -4.12 18.83
N TRP A 54 -7.48 -4.36 17.69
CA TRP A 54 -6.79 -4.72 16.46
C TRP A 54 -5.86 -3.59 15.97
N LEU A 55 -6.31 -2.33 16.02
CA LEU A 55 -5.48 -1.17 15.63
C LEU A 55 -4.28 -1.00 16.54
N VAL A 56 -4.44 -1.11 17.86
CA VAL A 56 -3.32 -1.03 18.81
C VAL A 56 -2.28 -2.10 18.54
N GLU A 57 -2.71 -3.32 18.22
CA GLU A 57 -1.82 -4.43 17.89
C GLU A 57 -1.07 -4.22 16.57
N ASN A 58 -1.74 -3.65 15.57
CA ASN A 58 -1.25 -3.58 14.19
C ASN A 58 -0.93 -2.14 13.72
N HIS A 59 -0.81 -1.16 14.63
CA HIS A 59 -0.67 0.24 14.27
C HIS A 59 0.56 0.56 13.40
N LEU A 60 1.62 -0.24 13.49
CA LEU A 60 2.84 -0.08 12.69
C LEU A 60 2.76 -0.78 11.32
N ALA A 61 1.76 -1.64 11.08
CA ALA A 61 1.73 -2.48 9.88
C ALA A 61 1.75 -1.67 8.57
N MET A 62 1.04 -0.54 8.53
CA MET A 62 1.00 0.29 7.32
C MET A 62 2.29 1.06 7.12
N SER A 63 2.86 1.69 8.14
CA SER A 63 4.12 2.43 8.05
C SER A 63 5.29 1.50 7.73
N ASP A 64 5.35 0.33 8.38
CA ASP A 64 6.37 -0.67 8.12
C ASP A 64 6.32 -1.20 6.68
N THR A 65 5.11 -1.47 6.17
CA THR A 65 4.97 -1.91 4.78
C THR A 65 5.30 -0.79 3.81
N ALA A 66 4.76 0.41 3.99
CA ALA A 66 4.93 1.52 3.06
C ALA A 66 6.37 2.04 2.98
N PHE A 67 7.13 1.98 4.09
CA PHE A 67 8.48 2.57 4.13
C PHE A 67 9.61 1.56 3.96
N LYS A 68 9.33 0.25 4.08
CA LYS A 68 10.34 -0.80 4.01
C LYS A 68 10.18 -1.72 2.79
N ASN A 69 9.06 -1.60 2.06
CA ASN A 69 8.78 -2.44 0.90
C ASN A 69 8.33 -1.59 -0.29
N ASP A 70 8.37 -2.17 -1.48
CA ASP A 70 7.73 -1.57 -2.64
C ASP A 70 6.20 -1.65 -2.48
N THR A 71 5.56 -0.48 -2.45
CA THR A 71 4.10 -0.35 -2.29
C THR A 71 3.30 -0.80 -3.51
N GLN A 72 3.97 -1.12 -4.61
CA GLN A 72 3.38 -1.67 -5.83
C GLN A 72 3.61 -3.18 -5.96
N SER A 73 4.49 -3.78 -5.13
CA SER A 73 4.73 -5.23 -5.16
C SER A 73 3.47 -6.01 -4.76
N PRO A 74 2.98 -6.93 -5.61
CA PRO A 74 1.84 -7.79 -5.30
C PRO A 74 2.03 -8.59 -4.02
N GLU A 75 3.26 -9.05 -3.74
CA GLU A 75 3.59 -9.81 -2.53
C GLU A 75 3.50 -8.95 -1.27
N ALA A 76 4.02 -7.71 -1.33
CA ALA A 76 3.95 -6.78 -0.21
C ALA A 76 2.49 -6.39 0.08
N ILE A 77 1.69 -6.15 -0.97
CA ILE A 77 0.26 -5.84 -0.89
C ILE A 77 -0.50 -7.02 -0.29
N ALA A 78 -0.29 -8.26 -0.79
CA ALA A 78 -0.93 -9.46 -0.27
C ALA A 78 -0.58 -9.71 1.20
N LYS A 79 0.69 -9.54 1.59
CA LYS A 79 1.13 -9.65 2.98
C LYS A 79 0.45 -8.60 3.86
N PHE A 80 0.36 -7.35 3.42
CA PHE A 80 -0.33 -6.29 4.15
C PHE A 80 -1.83 -6.58 4.28
N THR A 81 -2.50 -7.00 3.21
CA THR A 81 -3.93 -7.31 3.21
C THR A 81 -4.27 -8.59 3.97
N SER A 82 -3.33 -9.51 4.16
CA SER A 82 -3.53 -10.65 5.07
C SER A 82 -3.70 -10.20 6.53
N VAL A 83 -3.10 -9.08 6.92
CA VAL A 83 -3.27 -8.44 8.23
C VAL A 83 -4.50 -7.52 8.22
N ALA A 84 -4.54 -6.56 7.30
CA ALA A 84 -5.63 -5.59 7.14
C ALA A 84 -6.68 -6.10 6.11
N ASN A 85 -7.37 -7.17 6.44
CA ASN A 85 -8.19 -7.98 5.54
C ASN A 85 -9.62 -7.44 5.29
N THR A 86 -9.91 -6.21 5.70
CA THR A 86 -11.16 -5.52 5.42
C THR A 86 -10.90 -4.07 5.04
N GLU A 87 -11.79 -3.49 4.24
CA GLU A 87 -11.71 -2.08 3.86
C GLU A 87 -11.76 -1.16 5.09
N GLU A 88 -12.54 -1.50 6.10
CA GLU A 88 -12.61 -0.75 7.36
C GLU A 88 -11.26 -0.72 8.09
N LYS A 89 -10.55 -1.85 8.13
CA LYS A 89 -9.22 -1.94 8.75
C LYS A 89 -8.18 -1.14 7.98
N ILE A 90 -8.18 -1.21 6.65
CA ILE A 90 -7.28 -0.42 5.80
C ILE A 90 -7.54 1.08 5.98
N ASN A 91 -8.80 1.52 5.93
CA ASN A 91 -9.18 2.91 6.13
C ASN A 91 -8.77 3.42 7.53
N SER A 92 -9.00 2.61 8.55
CA SER A 92 -8.67 2.95 9.93
C SER A 92 -7.16 3.05 10.15
N LEU A 93 -6.37 2.11 9.61
CA LEU A 93 -4.91 2.14 9.67
C LEU A 93 -4.34 3.34 8.92
N PHE A 94 -4.86 3.66 7.74
CA PHE A 94 -4.39 4.81 6.96
C PHE A 94 -4.55 6.12 7.73
N LEU A 95 -5.75 6.39 8.23
CA LEU A 95 -6.02 7.59 9.00
C LEU A 95 -5.18 7.63 10.30
N PHE A 96 -5.12 6.49 10.99
CA PHE A 96 -4.34 6.37 12.21
C PHE A 96 -2.85 6.66 11.97
N THR A 97 -2.25 6.03 10.94
CA THR A 97 -0.82 6.20 10.60
C THR A 97 -0.50 7.65 10.21
N LEU A 98 -1.39 8.32 9.47
CA LEU A 98 -1.21 9.75 9.16
C LEU A 98 -1.19 10.61 10.42
N CYS A 99 -2.14 10.40 11.35
CA CYS A 99 -2.22 11.15 12.60
C CYS A 99 -1.01 10.87 13.50
N ASP A 100 -0.61 9.60 13.62
CA ASP A 100 0.52 9.18 14.44
C ASP A 100 1.82 9.84 13.95
N ILE A 101 2.15 9.75 12.67
CA ILE A 101 3.35 10.38 12.09
C ILE A 101 3.28 11.91 12.21
N ALA A 102 2.12 12.53 11.98
CA ALA A 102 1.96 13.98 12.11
C ALA A 102 2.15 14.45 13.55
N SER A 103 1.83 13.63 14.54
CA SER A 103 1.97 13.97 15.97
C SER A 103 3.41 14.02 16.45
N VAL A 104 4.34 13.38 15.74
CA VAL A 104 5.77 13.31 16.12
C VAL A 104 6.44 14.68 16.03
N GLY A 105 6.04 15.52 15.08
CA GLY A 105 6.58 16.88 14.93
C GLY A 105 6.35 17.48 13.55
N PRO A 106 6.64 18.79 13.39
CA PRO A 106 6.50 19.47 12.12
C PRO A 106 7.43 18.85 11.07
N ASN A 107 6.91 18.68 9.84
CA ASN A 107 7.62 18.12 8.69
C ASN A 107 7.99 16.62 8.75
N VAL A 108 7.63 15.89 9.82
CA VAL A 108 7.85 14.44 9.87
C VAL A 108 6.94 13.74 8.86
N LEU A 109 5.69 14.18 8.74
CA LEU A 109 4.76 13.75 7.70
C LEU A 109 4.95 14.63 6.45
N ASN A 110 5.91 14.29 5.60
CA ASN A 110 6.20 15.00 4.36
C ASN A 110 5.48 14.39 3.14
N GLU A 111 5.49 15.10 2.00
CA GLU A 111 4.83 14.67 0.76
C GLU A 111 5.28 13.29 0.27
N TRP A 112 6.55 12.96 0.43
CA TRP A 112 7.07 11.64 0.04
C TRP A 112 6.45 10.52 0.88
N ARG A 113 6.39 10.66 2.21
CA ARG A 113 5.74 9.68 3.10
C ARG A 113 4.25 9.56 2.82
N ILE A 114 3.58 10.70 2.60
CA ILE A 114 2.16 10.72 2.23
C ILE A 114 1.94 9.94 0.92
N SER A 115 2.81 10.13 -0.09
CA SER A 115 2.66 9.44 -1.38
C SER A 115 2.81 7.93 -1.25
N LEU A 116 3.76 7.44 -0.44
CA LEU A 116 3.93 6.00 -0.18
C LEU A 116 2.73 5.40 0.56
N LEU A 117 2.24 6.07 1.60
CA LEU A 117 1.06 5.63 2.34
C LEU A 117 -0.18 5.60 1.46
N ARG A 118 -0.37 6.60 0.59
CA ARG A 118 -1.47 6.62 -0.39
C ARG A 118 -1.34 5.50 -1.42
N SER A 119 -0.15 5.26 -1.94
CA SER A 119 0.10 4.17 -2.88
C SER A 119 -0.30 2.82 -2.27
N LEU A 120 0.21 2.50 -1.08
CA LEU A 120 -0.16 1.26 -0.39
C LEU A 120 -1.67 1.19 -0.10
N PHE A 121 -2.28 2.30 0.35
CA PHE A 121 -3.71 2.37 0.65
C PHE A 121 -4.59 2.01 -0.56
N TYR A 122 -4.34 2.63 -1.71
CA TYR A 122 -5.13 2.38 -2.91
C TYR A 122 -4.88 0.99 -3.48
N ASN A 123 -3.63 0.53 -3.51
CA ASN A 123 -3.29 -0.81 -4.01
C ASN A 123 -3.88 -1.92 -3.13
N ALA A 124 -3.85 -1.77 -1.81
CA ALA A 124 -4.44 -2.72 -0.87
C ALA A 124 -5.98 -2.79 -1.01
N ARG A 125 -6.65 -1.65 -1.20
CA ARG A 125 -8.10 -1.62 -1.46
C ARG A 125 -8.45 -2.28 -2.79
N ASP A 126 -7.72 -1.98 -3.86
CA ASP A 126 -7.90 -2.59 -5.17
C ASP A 126 -7.70 -4.12 -5.10
N PHE A 127 -6.68 -4.57 -4.38
CA PHE A 127 -6.42 -5.99 -4.15
C PHE A 127 -7.62 -6.69 -3.46
N LEU A 128 -8.14 -6.11 -2.37
CA LEU A 128 -9.30 -6.68 -1.67
C LEU A 128 -10.57 -6.67 -2.53
N GLN A 129 -10.83 -5.59 -3.29
CA GLN A 129 -12.03 -5.47 -4.13
C GLN A 129 -12.02 -6.47 -5.29
N ARG A 130 -10.86 -6.77 -5.85
CA ARG A 130 -10.74 -7.77 -6.93
C ARG A 130 -10.89 -9.20 -6.41
N GLY A 131 -10.68 -9.46 -5.11
CA GLY A 131 -10.78 -10.80 -4.53
C GLY A 131 -9.81 -11.83 -5.15
N LEU A 132 -8.70 -11.37 -5.71
CA LEU A 132 -7.75 -12.17 -6.48
C LEU A 132 -6.66 -12.73 -5.57
N ASP A 133 -6.12 -13.91 -5.91
CA ASP A 133 -4.85 -14.35 -5.36
C ASP A 133 -3.69 -13.49 -5.92
N THR A 134 -2.52 -13.57 -5.28
CA THR A 134 -1.35 -12.74 -5.62
C THR A 134 -0.93 -12.88 -7.09
N LYS A 135 -0.99 -14.10 -7.63
CA LYS A 135 -0.59 -14.39 -9.01
C LYS A 135 -1.55 -13.77 -10.02
N THR A 136 -2.85 -13.97 -9.80
CA THR A 136 -3.90 -13.40 -10.65
C THR A 136 -3.92 -11.87 -10.56
N TYR A 137 -3.68 -11.31 -9.36
CA TYR A 137 -3.56 -9.88 -9.18
C TYR A 137 -2.36 -9.31 -9.95
N SER A 138 -1.16 -9.90 -9.84
CA SER A 138 0.03 -9.50 -10.61
C SER A 138 -0.24 -9.52 -12.11
N THR A 139 -0.83 -10.59 -12.63
CA THR A 139 -1.21 -10.69 -14.05
C THR A 139 -2.15 -9.56 -14.46
N SER A 140 -3.19 -9.27 -13.66
CA SER A 140 -4.16 -8.22 -13.98
C SER A 140 -3.55 -6.82 -13.96
N VAL A 141 -2.60 -6.56 -13.05
CA VAL A 141 -1.84 -5.30 -12.99
C VAL A 141 -0.96 -5.15 -14.22
N GLN A 142 -0.23 -6.20 -14.61
CA GLN A 142 0.59 -6.20 -15.82
C GLN A 142 -0.24 -5.94 -17.09
N GLU A 143 -1.40 -6.57 -17.23
CA GLU A 143 -2.30 -6.35 -18.37
C GLU A 143 -2.80 -4.91 -18.43
N SER A 144 -3.19 -4.35 -17.27
CA SER A 144 -3.62 -2.96 -17.15
C SER A 144 -2.50 -1.99 -17.53
N LEU A 145 -1.26 -2.29 -17.11
CA LEU A 145 -0.08 -1.50 -17.43
C LEU A 145 0.25 -1.58 -18.94
N LYS A 146 0.23 -2.77 -19.52
CA LYS A 146 0.42 -2.97 -20.98
C LYS A 146 -0.61 -2.17 -21.77
N LYS A 147 -1.87 -2.19 -21.35
CA LYS A 147 -2.95 -1.41 -21.97
C LYS A 147 -2.69 0.10 -21.88
N SER A 148 -2.27 0.58 -20.71
CA SER A 148 -1.92 1.99 -20.50
C SER A 148 -0.74 2.44 -21.38
N VAL A 149 0.29 1.61 -21.50
CA VAL A 149 1.46 1.86 -22.39
C VAL A 149 1.01 1.98 -23.84
N LEU A 150 0.15 1.08 -24.31
CA LEU A 150 -0.38 1.12 -25.68
C LEU A 150 -1.26 2.35 -25.92
N GLN A 151 -2.03 2.80 -24.93
CA GLN A 151 -2.85 4.01 -25.03
C GLN A 151 -2.01 5.29 -25.12
N GLN A 152 -0.86 5.34 -24.45
CA GLN A 152 0.05 6.48 -24.45
C GLN A 152 1.01 6.50 -25.66
N SER A 153 0.95 5.49 -26.52
CA SER A 153 1.85 5.32 -27.68
C SER A 153 1.18 5.75 -28.98
N ASP A 154 1.93 6.39 -29.87
CA ASP A 154 1.49 6.66 -31.24
C ASP A 154 1.32 5.36 -32.06
N VAL A 155 0.69 5.44 -33.23
CA VAL A 155 0.35 4.27 -34.07
C VAL A 155 1.56 3.43 -34.44
N ASN A 156 2.71 4.07 -34.74
CA ASN A 156 3.92 3.36 -35.15
C ASN A 156 4.60 2.68 -33.97
N LEU A 157 4.68 3.37 -32.84
CA LEU A 157 5.23 2.82 -31.60
C LEU A 157 4.35 1.69 -31.06
N LYS A 158 3.03 1.83 -31.14
CA LYS A 158 2.08 0.80 -30.72
C LYS A 158 2.31 -0.52 -31.47
N LYS A 159 2.39 -0.47 -32.81
CA LYS A 159 2.69 -1.66 -33.62
C LYS A 159 4.04 -2.29 -33.27
N PHE A 160 5.03 -1.45 -32.93
CA PHE A 160 6.34 -1.92 -32.53
C PHE A 160 6.30 -2.61 -31.15
N ILE A 161 5.62 -2.02 -30.17
CA ILE A 161 5.43 -2.58 -28.84
C ILE A 161 4.71 -3.93 -28.93
N GLU A 162 3.60 -4.02 -29.67
CA GLU A 162 2.82 -5.25 -29.83
C GLU A 162 3.67 -6.42 -30.38
N LYS A 163 4.62 -6.13 -31.29
CA LYS A 163 5.56 -7.13 -31.80
C LYS A 163 6.63 -7.53 -30.79
N SER A 164 7.11 -6.58 -30.00
CA SER A 164 8.25 -6.77 -29.09
C SER A 164 7.82 -7.13 -27.66
N ILE A 165 6.53 -7.09 -27.32
CA ILE A 165 6.02 -7.27 -25.96
C ILE A 165 6.45 -8.60 -25.33
N LYS A 166 6.61 -9.65 -26.15
CA LYS A 166 7.03 -10.99 -25.71
C LYS A 166 8.54 -11.11 -25.48
N GLU A 167 9.33 -10.15 -25.94
CA GLU A 167 10.79 -10.13 -25.78
C GLU A 167 11.18 -9.65 -24.36
N PHE A 168 10.24 -9.03 -23.61
CA PHE A 168 10.47 -8.45 -22.28
C PHE A 168 9.92 -9.35 -21.18
N PRO A 169 10.74 -9.68 -20.15
CA PRO A 169 10.30 -10.51 -19.03
C PRO A 169 9.26 -9.79 -18.17
N ASN A 170 8.50 -10.54 -17.35
CA ASN A 170 7.46 -9.98 -16.49
C ASN A 170 8.01 -8.93 -15.51
N GLN A 171 9.21 -9.13 -14.99
CA GLN A 171 9.89 -8.19 -14.08
C GLN A 171 10.08 -6.79 -14.69
N PHE A 172 10.26 -6.71 -16.02
CA PHE A 172 10.34 -5.43 -16.72
C PHE A 172 9.06 -4.59 -16.55
N TRP A 173 7.90 -5.24 -16.63
CA TRP A 173 6.61 -4.57 -16.48
C TRP A 173 6.32 -4.15 -15.03
N GLU A 174 6.93 -4.79 -14.05
CA GLU A 174 6.79 -4.47 -12.64
C GLU A 174 7.75 -3.38 -12.18
N ALA A 175 8.89 -3.22 -12.87
CA ALA A 175 9.95 -2.30 -12.47
C ALA A 175 9.72 -0.84 -12.88
N PHE A 176 8.87 -0.56 -13.88
CA PHE A 176 8.77 0.76 -14.50
C PHE A 176 7.33 1.24 -14.62
N SER A 177 7.13 2.57 -14.50
CA SER A 177 5.83 3.20 -14.77
C SER A 177 5.50 3.16 -16.27
N SER A 178 4.21 3.25 -16.64
CA SER A 178 3.76 3.25 -18.05
C SER A 178 4.48 4.29 -18.90
N ARG A 179 4.72 5.49 -18.35
CA ARG A 179 5.43 6.57 -19.04
C ARG A 179 6.90 6.20 -19.32
N MET A 180 7.60 5.66 -18.32
CA MET A 180 8.99 5.21 -18.49
C MET A 180 9.08 4.08 -19.52
N ILE A 181 8.15 3.13 -19.50
CA ILE A 181 8.09 2.04 -20.46
C ILE A 181 7.91 2.58 -21.89
N VAL A 182 7.04 3.57 -22.10
CA VAL A 182 6.87 4.23 -23.41
C VAL A 182 8.18 4.86 -23.86
N ASP A 183 8.90 5.54 -22.99
CA ASP A 183 10.18 6.17 -23.33
C ASP A 183 11.29 5.13 -23.62
N ILE A 184 11.34 4.04 -22.87
CA ILE A 184 12.23 2.91 -23.13
C ILE A 184 11.93 2.30 -24.50
N PHE A 185 10.68 2.07 -24.88
CA PHE A 185 10.32 1.54 -26.17
C PHE A 185 10.64 2.50 -27.33
N LYS A 186 10.54 3.83 -27.14
CA LYS A 186 11.00 4.81 -28.14
C LYS A 186 12.51 4.68 -28.39
N ILE A 187 13.29 4.58 -27.32
CA ILE A 187 14.74 4.39 -27.39
C ILE A 187 15.07 3.06 -28.07
N TYR A 188 14.40 1.99 -27.65
CA TYR A 188 14.59 0.65 -28.21
C TYR A 188 14.25 0.59 -29.71
N GLN A 189 13.16 1.23 -30.13
CA GLN A 189 12.77 1.33 -31.55
C GLN A 189 13.83 2.08 -32.38
N LYS A 190 14.38 3.17 -31.88
CA LYS A 190 15.47 3.91 -32.54
C LYS A 190 16.74 3.04 -32.69
N ASN A 191 17.08 2.28 -31.66
CA ASN A 191 18.30 1.49 -31.61
C ASN A 191 18.20 0.14 -32.32
N LYS A 192 16.98 -0.41 -32.52
CA LYS A 192 16.77 -1.61 -33.35
C LYS A 192 17.01 -1.33 -34.81
N LYS A 193 16.99 -0.05 -35.24
CA LYS A 193 17.47 0.40 -36.56
C LYS A 193 19.01 0.55 -36.62
N ALA A 194 19.67 0.74 -35.46
CA ALA A 194 21.12 0.75 -35.30
C ALA A 194 21.49 -0.50 -34.48
N LYS A 195 21.84 -1.62 -35.12
CA LYS A 195 22.28 -2.87 -34.46
C LYS A 195 23.00 -2.59 -33.14
N ILE A 196 22.60 -3.28 -32.06
CA ILE A 196 23.26 -3.44 -30.76
C ILE A 196 22.61 -2.63 -29.60
N ILE A 197 21.93 -3.32 -28.69
CA ILE A 197 22.21 -3.26 -27.25
C ILE A 197 22.02 -4.69 -26.73
N ASN A 198 23.11 -5.35 -26.36
CA ASN A 198 23.10 -6.46 -25.42
C ASN A 198 22.75 -5.86 -24.05
N LEU A 199 21.51 -6.00 -23.62
CA LEU A 199 21.12 -5.86 -22.22
C LEU A 199 21.44 -7.19 -21.54
N SER A 200 22.71 -7.34 -21.12
CA SER A 200 23.05 -8.30 -20.07
C SER A 200 22.62 -7.64 -18.75
N LEU A 201 21.53 -8.12 -18.15
CA LEU A 201 21.18 -7.90 -16.76
C LEU A 201 22.00 -8.80 -15.87
#